data_d0defb38793b9cf908bd53166ccf6b69
#
_entry.id   d0defb38793b9cf908bd53166ccf6b69
#
_cell.length_a   1.000
_cell.length_b   1.000
_cell.length_c   1.000
_cell.angle_alpha   90.00
_cell.angle_beta   90.00
_cell.angle_gamma   90.00
#
_symmetry.space_group_name_H-M   'P 1'
#
loop_
_entity.id
_entity.type
_entity.pdbx_description
1 polymer ?
#
loop_
_entity_poly.entity_id
_entity_poly.type
_entity_poly.pdbx_seq_one_letter_code
_entity_poly.pdbx_strand_id
1 'polypeptide(L)'
;ILSGDEFMNTQKGNNNAYCQDNLISWLDWNQLSRQEELYIFVCRLIALRKACMKQIAKKSEDTMGRSGIPQISYHGEDAWQMPAGRASRQLGVFYHEESTEKDFYIAYNMHWLSHSFALPSLPKGMEWVCIAGTKEGVLDEKEAVPVKDKKVQLEERTIKVFVGRQAKE
;
A
#
# COMPACT_ATOMS: atom_id res chain seq x y z
N ILE A 1 -11.75 -1.78 8.83
CA ILE A 1 -12.77 -1.06 8.07
C ILE A 1 -14.11 -1.26 8.72
N LEU A 2 -15.02 -0.31 8.57
CA LEU A 2 -16.40 -0.45 9.00
C LEU A 2 -17.14 -1.34 8.00
N SER A 3 -18.14 -2.09 8.49
CA SER A 3 -18.99 -2.94 7.64
C SER A 3 -19.71 -2.08 6.60
N GLY A 4 -19.59 -2.44 5.34
CA GLY A 4 -20.15 -1.70 4.20
C GLY A 4 -19.20 -0.74 3.49
N ASP A 5 -18.04 -0.38 4.10
CA ASP A 5 -17.04 0.45 3.42
C ASP A 5 -16.55 -0.20 2.11
N GLU A 6 -16.48 -1.52 2.09
CA GLU A 6 -16.06 -2.33 0.96
C GLU A 6 -16.98 -2.26 -0.26
N PHE A 7 -18.17 -1.70 -0.11
CA PHE A 7 -19.12 -1.44 -1.20
C PHE A 7 -19.73 -0.03 -1.14
N MET A 8 -18.97 0.93 -0.61
CA MET A 8 -19.32 2.36 -0.57
C MET A 8 -20.59 2.67 0.24
N ASN A 9 -20.80 1.99 1.37
CA ASN A 9 -21.87 2.37 2.29
C ASN A 9 -21.74 3.84 2.70
N THR A 10 -22.86 4.53 2.83
CA THR A 10 -22.88 5.96 3.17
C THR A 10 -24.03 6.31 4.08
N GLN A 11 -23.75 7.14 5.07
CA GLN A 11 -24.76 7.76 5.94
C GLN A 11 -25.31 9.08 5.37
N LYS A 12 -25.10 9.35 4.06
CA LYS A 12 -25.58 10.54 3.33
C LYS A 12 -25.19 11.86 4.02
N GLY A 13 -23.98 11.90 4.58
CA GLY A 13 -23.46 13.09 5.29
C GLY A 13 -23.91 13.23 6.75
N ASN A 14 -24.69 12.30 7.29
CA ASN A 14 -25.01 12.25 8.72
C ASN A 14 -23.77 11.77 9.50
N ASN A 15 -23.26 12.61 10.40
CA ASN A 15 -22.06 12.30 11.19
C ASN A 15 -22.35 11.52 12.48
N ASN A 16 -23.62 11.32 12.82
CA ASN A 16 -24.04 10.57 14.00
C ASN A 16 -25.38 9.88 13.79
N ALA A 17 -25.34 8.62 13.36
CA ALA A 17 -26.52 7.79 13.15
C ALA A 17 -27.02 7.09 14.46
N TYR A 18 -26.50 7.48 15.61
CA TYR A 18 -26.89 6.90 16.89
C TYR A 18 -28.41 6.98 17.11
N CYS A 19 -29.00 5.90 17.57
CA CYS A 19 -30.45 5.75 17.78
C CYS A 19 -31.32 5.93 16.51
N GLN A 20 -30.75 5.90 15.32
CA GLN A 20 -31.48 6.00 14.06
C GLN A 20 -31.65 4.61 13.45
N ASP A 21 -32.79 3.99 13.67
CA ASP A 21 -33.15 2.71 13.04
C ASP A 21 -33.89 2.94 11.72
N ASN A 22 -33.12 3.37 10.70
CA ASN A 22 -33.64 3.72 9.39
C ASN A 22 -32.56 3.61 8.30
N LEU A 23 -32.88 4.00 7.06
CA LEU A 23 -31.99 3.95 5.88
C LEU A 23 -30.66 4.71 6.02
N ILE A 24 -30.50 5.57 7.04
CA ILE A 24 -29.23 6.25 7.32
C ILE A 24 -28.23 5.29 7.95
N SER A 25 -28.70 4.42 8.86
CA SER A 25 -27.84 3.46 9.60
C SER A 25 -27.83 2.06 9.00
N TRP A 26 -28.83 1.71 8.21
CA TRP A 26 -28.90 0.38 7.60
C TRP A 26 -27.91 0.26 6.44
N LEU A 27 -27.36 -0.94 6.23
CA LEU A 27 -26.53 -1.24 5.07
C LEU A 27 -27.43 -1.46 3.84
N ASP A 28 -27.16 -0.73 2.77
CA ASP A 28 -27.81 -0.97 1.49
C ASP A 28 -27.07 -2.07 0.72
N TRP A 29 -27.51 -3.32 0.91
CA TRP A 29 -26.93 -4.49 0.24
C TRP A 29 -27.02 -4.46 -1.29
N ASN A 30 -27.90 -3.63 -1.86
CA ASN A 30 -27.96 -3.46 -3.32
C ASN A 30 -26.71 -2.72 -3.86
N GLN A 31 -25.96 -2.00 -2.99
CA GLN A 31 -24.71 -1.38 -3.38
C GLN A 31 -23.63 -2.43 -3.70
N LEU A 32 -23.68 -3.61 -3.08
CA LEU A 32 -22.68 -4.66 -3.34
C LEU A 32 -22.60 -5.01 -4.83
N SER A 33 -23.76 -5.22 -5.50
CA SER A 33 -23.78 -5.53 -6.93
C SER A 33 -23.39 -4.33 -7.81
N ARG A 34 -23.63 -3.10 -7.34
CA ARG A 34 -23.26 -1.87 -8.06
C ARG A 34 -21.78 -1.52 -7.92
N GLN A 35 -21.14 -1.96 -6.84
CA GLN A 35 -19.76 -1.66 -6.48
C GLN A 35 -18.91 -2.94 -6.40
N GLU A 36 -19.22 -3.92 -7.23
CA GLU A 36 -18.57 -5.23 -7.22
C GLU A 36 -17.04 -5.13 -7.42
N GLU A 37 -16.58 -4.23 -8.28
CA GLU A 37 -15.16 -4.02 -8.53
C GLU A 37 -14.43 -3.54 -7.26
N LEU A 38 -15.00 -2.58 -6.52
CA LEU A 38 -14.44 -2.12 -5.26
C LEU A 38 -14.44 -3.22 -4.22
N TYR A 39 -15.53 -3.97 -4.12
CA TYR A 39 -15.63 -5.10 -3.20
C TYR A 39 -14.55 -6.15 -3.45
N ILE A 40 -14.38 -6.56 -4.72
CA ILE A 40 -13.33 -7.51 -5.11
C ILE A 40 -11.94 -6.94 -4.81
N PHE A 41 -11.71 -5.66 -5.10
CA PHE A 41 -10.43 -5.00 -4.79
C PHE A 41 -10.13 -5.03 -3.29
N VAL A 42 -11.09 -4.67 -2.45
CA VAL A 42 -10.93 -4.71 -0.97
C VAL A 42 -10.68 -6.13 -0.47
N CYS A 43 -11.42 -7.13 -0.98
CA CYS A 43 -11.20 -8.54 -0.63
C CYS A 43 -9.77 -8.99 -0.96
N ARG A 44 -9.27 -8.63 -2.15
CA ARG A 44 -7.90 -8.95 -2.58
C ARG A 44 -6.84 -8.23 -1.73
N LEU A 45 -7.06 -6.97 -1.38
CA LEU A 45 -6.17 -6.23 -0.47
C LEU A 45 -6.13 -6.85 0.92
N ILE A 46 -7.26 -7.31 1.46
CA ILE A 46 -7.32 -8.02 2.74
C ILE A 46 -6.52 -9.33 2.66
N ALA A 47 -6.66 -10.08 1.58
CA ALA A 47 -5.90 -11.31 1.36
C ALA A 47 -4.39 -11.03 1.27
N LEU A 48 -3.99 -10.03 0.48
CA LEU A 48 -2.60 -9.57 0.38
C LEU A 48 -2.06 -9.14 1.74
N ARG A 49 -2.78 -8.30 2.48
CA ARG A 49 -2.39 -7.88 3.82
C ARG A 49 -2.17 -9.08 4.75
N LYS A 50 -3.06 -10.06 4.76
CA LYS A 50 -2.92 -11.26 5.59
C LYS A 50 -1.68 -12.07 5.23
N ALA A 51 -1.35 -12.18 3.94
CA ALA A 51 -0.15 -12.84 3.47
C ALA A 51 1.14 -12.12 3.93
N CYS A 52 1.13 -10.78 3.91
CA CYS A 52 2.29 -9.94 4.27
C CYS A 52 2.42 -9.67 5.78
N MET A 53 1.33 -9.76 6.55
CA MET A 53 1.29 -9.34 7.96
C MET A 53 2.27 -10.08 8.88
N LYS A 54 2.59 -11.34 8.58
CA LYS A 54 3.60 -12.08 9.36
C LYS A 54 4.98 -11.43 9.29
N GLN A 55 5.26 -10.74 8.20
CA GLN A 55 6.53 -10.09 7.94
C GLN A 55 6.54 -8.63 8.43
N ILE A 56 5.40 -7.96 8.42
CA ILE A 56 5.27 -6.53 8.77
C ILE A 56 4.97 -6.32 10.25
N ALA A 57 4.10 -7.13 10.86
CA ALA A 57 3.53 -6.87 12.21
C ALA A 57 4.54 -6.96 13.38
N LYS A 58 5.72 -7.56 13.16
CA LYS A 58 6.75 -7.71 14.20
C LYS A 58 7.90 -6.72 14.06
N LYS A 59 7.82 -5.79 13.13
CA LYS A 59 8.91 -4.87 12.81
C LYS A 59 8.85 -3.63 13.69
N SER A 60 10.03 -3.12 14.02
CA SER A 60 10.21 -1.89 14.78
C SER A 60 11.17 -0.95 14.04
N GLU A 61 10.92 0.35 14.15
CA GLU A 61 11.81 1.39 13.61
C GLU A 61 13.18 1.39 14.30
N ASP A 62 13.19 1.02 15.58
CA ASP A 62 14.41 1.00 16.41
C ASP A 62 15.26 -0.25 16.21
N THR A 63 14.78 -1.22 15.43
CA THR A 63 15.50 -2.46 15.22
C THR A 63 16.29 -2.40 13.92
N MET A 64 17.62 -2.45 14.06
CA MET A 64 18.54 -2.59 12.95
C MET A 64 18.74 -4.07 12.62
N GLY A 65 18.66 -4.41 11.35
CA GLY A 65 19.05 -5.71 10.85
C GLY A 65 20.58 -5.91 10.92
N ARG A 66 21.03 -7.13 10.72
CA ARG A 66 22.49 -7.47 10.64
C ARG A 66 23.15 -6.78 9.44
N SER A 67 22.37 -6.50 8.39
CA SER A 67 22.78 -5.74 7.21
C SER A 67 23.05 -4.26 7.50
N GLY A 68 22.69 -3.75 8.69
CA GLY A 68 22.70 -2.32 9.00
C GLY A 68 21.53 -1.55 8.41
N ILE A 69 20.53 -2.26 7.87
CA ILE A 69 19.29 -1.66 7.33
C ILE A 69 18.22 -1.70 8.43
N PRO A 70 17.52 -0.59 8.71
CA PRO A 70 16.40 -0.60 9.64
C PRO A 70 15.27 -1.51 9.13
N GLN A 71 14.58 -2.19 10.05
CA GLN A 71 13.44 -3.02 9.69
C GLN A 71 12.27 -2.21 9.11
N ILE A 72 12.14 -0.95 9.54
CA ILE A 72 11.21 0.02 8.95
C ILE A 72 11.98 1.30 8.70
N SER A 73 11.82 1.88 7.53
CA SER A 73 12.36 3.20 7.22
C SER A 73 11.40 4.01 6.34
N TYR A 74 11.53 5.34 6.44
CA TYR A 74 10.67 6.29 5.75
C TYR A 74 11.46 7.05 4.68
N HIS A 75 10.81 7.25 3.54
CA HIS A 75 11.40 7.80 2.33
C HIS A 75 10.51 8.87 1.73
N GLY A 76 11.11 9.79 0.99
CA GLY A 76 10.42 10.77 0.18
C GLY A 76 10.64 10.54 -1.32
N GLU A 77 10.88 11.62 -2.02
CA GLU A 77 11.27 11.58 -3.43
C GLU A 77 12.63 10.90 -3.64
N ASP A 78 13.52 11.04 -2.66
CA ASP A 78 14.79 10.34 -2.60
C ASP A 78 14.76 9.24 -1.53
N ALA A 79 15.39 8.12 -1.84
CA ALA A 79 15.51 7.01 -0.92
C ALA A 79 16.33 7.42 0.32
N TRP A 80 15.93 6.92 1.49
CA TRP A 80 16.58 7.17 2.80
C TRP A 80 16.48 8.62 3.30
N GLN A 81 15.64 9.44 2.66
CA GLN A 81 15.37 10.81 3.07
C GLN A 81 13.89 10.99 3.32
N MET A 82 13.53 11.33 4.56
CA MET A 82 12.14 11.68 4.86
C MET A 82 11.73 12.96 4.12
N PRO A 83 10.47 13.04 3.67
CA PRO A 83 9.98 14.27 3.06
C PRO A 83 10.13 15.44 4.02
N ALA A 84 10.76 16.51 3.55
CA ALA A 84 10.94 17.71 4.35
C ALA A 84 9.67 18.58 4.35
N GLY A 85 9.27 19.05 5.54
CA GLY A 85 8.23 20.06 5.71
C GLY A 85 6.85 19.51 6.04
N ARG A 86 6.09 20.34 6.79
CA ARG A 86 4.71 20.02 7.27
C ARG A 86 3.68 19.87 6.14
N ALA A 87 4.00 20.37 4.96
CA ALA A 87 3.11 20.32 3.79
C ALA A 87 3.34 19.09 2.89
N SER A 88 4.34 18.26 3.20
CA SER A 88 4.58 17.05 2.42
C SER A 88 3.39 16.09 2.55
N ARG A 89 2.91 15.61 1.41
CA ARG A 89 1.83 14.64 1.28
C ARG A 89 2.28 13.37 0.59
N GLN A 90 3.58 13.13 0.63
CA GLN A 90 4.25 11.98 0.03
C GLN A 90 4.95 11.22 1.13
N LEU A 91 4.84 9.91 1.10
CA LEU A 91 5.54 9.04 2.03
C LEU A 91 5.82 7.70 1.36
N GLY A 92 7.07 7.26 1.39
CA GLY A 92 7.46 5.90 1.14
C GLY A 92 7.76 5.19 2.45
N VAL A 93 7.23 4.00 2.66
CA VAL A 93 7.53 3.16 3.82
C VAL A 93 8.17 1.88 3.33
N PHE A 94 9.40 1.64 3.75
CA PHE A 94 10.15 0.45 3.42
C PHE A 94 10.17 -0.50 4.62
N TYR A 95 9.81 -1.75 4.38
CA TYR A 95 9.84 -2.85 5.34
C TYR A 95 10.89 -3.85 4.90
N HIS A 96 12.00 -3.89 5.62
CA HIS A 96 13.11 -4.81 5.36
C HIS A 96 12.99 -6.10 6.17
N GLU A 97 13.25 -7.26 5.54
CA GLU A 97 13.21 -8.56 6.21
C GLU A 97 14.37 -9.45 5.78
N GLU A 98 15.32 -9.64 6.66
CA GLU A 98 16.52 -10.45 6.40
C GLU A 98 16.23 -11.96 6.27
N SER A 99 15.17 -12.45 6.93
CA SER A 99 14.91 -13.88 7.03
C SER A 99 14.16 -14.47 5.85
N THR A 100 13.40 -13.65 5.11
CA THR A 100 12.49 -14.11 4.04
C THR A 100 12.92 -13.66 2.66
N GLU A 101 13.96 -12.84 2.54
CA GLU A 101 14.40 -12.21 1.29
C GLU A 101 13.28 -11.44 0.56
N LYS A 102 12.23 -11.07 1.29
CA LYS A 102 11.11 -10.29 0.76
C LYS A 102 11.01 -8.95 1.44
N ASP A 103 11.45 -7.95 0.74
CA ASP A 103 11.26 -6.56 1.13
C ASP A 103 9.93 -6.03 0.58
N PHE A 104 9.31 -5.12 1.33
CA PHE A 104 8.12 -4.41 0.87
C PHE A 104 8.37 -2.92 0.88
N TYR A 105 7.85 -2.24 -0.12
CA TYR A 105 7.84 -0.79 -0.19
C TYR A 105 6.44 -0.30 -0.53
N ILE A 106 5.90 0.59 0.31
CA ILE A 106 4.59 1.18 0.07
C ILE A 106 4.78 2.68 -0.18
N ALA A 107 4.42 3.13 -1.36
CA ALA A 107 4.46 4.54 -1.74
C ALA A 107 3.07 5.16 -1.63
N TYR A 108 2.96 6.24 -0.86
CA TYR A 108 1.74 7.01 -0.65
C TYR A 108 1.89 8.38 -1.30
N ASN A 109 1.18 8.64 -2.39
CA ASN A 109 1.02 9.98 -2.93
C ASN A 109 -0.36 10.52 -2.57
N MET A 110 -0.45 11.27 -1.48
CA MET A 110 -1.70 11.93 -1.04
C MET A 110 -1.83 13.35 -1.60
N HIS A 111 -0.92 13.75 -2.48
CA HIS A 111 -0.94 15.05 -3.16
C HIS A 111 -1.89 15.03 -4.36
N TRP A 112 -2.26 16.20 -4.85
CA TRP A 112 -3.06 16.38 -6.08
C TRP A 112 -2.22 16.52 -7.35
N LEU A 113 -0.91 16.32 -7.25
CA LEU A 113 0.03 16.25 -8.37
C LEU A 113 0.74 14.90 -8.36
N SER A 114 1.20 14.50 -9.52
CA SER A 114 2.09 13.35 -9.67
C SER A 114 3.43 13.60 -8.99
N HIS A 115 3.96 12.58 -8.33
CA HIS A 115 5.27 12.65 -7.66
C HIS A 115 6.11 11.40 -7.92
N SER A 116 7.42 11.62 -7.89
CA SER A 116 8.42 10.57 -8.05
C SER A 116 8.82 9.99 -6.69
N PHE A 117 9.03 8.70 -6.63
CA PHE A 117 9.48 7.97 -5.44
C PHE A 117 10.69 7.11 -5.79
N ALA A 118 11.80 7.32 -5.11
CA ALA A 118 12.96 6.45 -5.26
C ALA A 118 12.75 5.16 -4.47
N LEU A 119 12.92 4.02 -5.15
CA LEU A 119 12.91 2.71 -4.51
C LEU A 119 14.27 2.44 -3.87
N PRO A 120 14.32 1.93 -2.61
CA PRO A 120 15.55 1.46 -2.01
C PRO A 120 16.22 0.40 -2.88
N SER A 121 17.56 0.37 -2.89
CA SER A 121 18.30 -0.64 -3.62
C SER A 121 18.11 -2.02 -2.98
N LEU A 122 17.79 -3.00 -3.80
CA LEU A 122 17.71 -4.40 -3.39
C LEU A 122 19.08 -5.09 -3.52
N PRO A 123 19.28 -6.22 -2.83
CA PRO A 123 20.43 -7.09 -3.04
C PRO A 123 20.58 -7.52 -4.52
N LYS A 124 21.81 -7.92 -4.89
CA LYS A 124 22.11 -8.39 -6.24
C LYS A 124 21.24 -9.60 -6.60
N GLY A 125 20.65 -9.60 -7.79
CA GLY A 125 19.78 -10.67 -8.26
C GLY A 125 18.32 -10.51 -7.87
N MET A 126 17.96 -9.41 -7.18
CA MET A 126 16.57 -9.06 -6.86
C MET A 126 16.06 -7.89 -7.67
N GLU A 127 14.75 -7.84 -7.85
CA GLU A 127 14.03 -6.81 -8.59
C GLU A 127 12.77 -6.36 -7.85
N TRP A 128 12.41 -5.09 -8.00
CA TRP A 128 11.12 -4.59 -7.53
C TRP A 128 10.01 -4.90 -8.53
N VAL A 129 8.85 -5.35 -8.03
CA VAL A 129 7.61 -5.47 -8.80
C VAL A 129 6.45 -4.82 -8.06
N CYS A 130 5.55 -4.17 -8.80
CA CYS A 130 4.32 -3.61 -8.24
C CYS A 130 3.28 -4.74 -8.12
N ILE A 131 2.79 -4.99 -6.89
CA ILE A 131 1.80 -6.04 -6.62
C ILE A 131 0.42 -5.52 -6.28
N ALA A 132 0.30 -4.25 -5.96
CA ALA A 132 -1.00 -3.60 -5.79
C ALA A 132 -0.89 -2.09 -6.01
N GLY A 133 -1.96 -1.50 -6.48
CA GLY A 133 -2.09 -0.06 -6.64
C GLY A 133 -3.54 0.38 -6.69
N THR A 134 -3.80 1.63 -6.33
CA THR A 134 -5.16 2.20 -6.32
C THR A 134 -5.82 2.15 -7.70
N LYS A 135 -5.03 2.25 -8.77
CA LYS A 135 -5.49 2.19 -10.16
C LYS A 135 -5.29 0.82 -10.80
N GLU A 136 -4.20 0.15 -10.44
CA GLU A 136 -3.81 -1.13 -11.02
C GLU A 136 -4.58 -2.33 -10.43
N GLY A 137 -5.21 -2.13 -9.27
CA GLY A 137 -5.80 -3.23 -8.52
C GLY A 137 -4.74 -4.08 -7.79
N VAL A 138 -5.07 -5.32 -7.48
CA VAL A 138 -4.13 -6.30 -6.89
C VAL A 138 -3.70 -7.27 -7.99
N LEU A 139 -2.40 -7.33 -8.21
CA LEU A 139 -1.74 -8.11 -9.26
C LEU A 139 -1.14 -9.40 -8.68
N ASP A 140 -1.02 -10.43 -9.51
CA ASP A 140 -0.24 -11.62 -9.15
C ASP A 140 1.25 -11.26 -9.19
N GLU A 141 1.97 -11.52 -8.09
CA GLU A 141 3.42 -11.28 -8.00
C GLU A 141 4.19 -11.99 -9.14
N LYS A 142 3.71 -13.15 -9.56
CA LYS A 142 4.37 -13.93 -10.61
C LYS A 142 4.24 -13.30 -12.00
N GLU A 143 3.15 -12.58 -12.24
CA GLU A 143 2.86 -11.92 -13.51
C GLU A 143 3.27 -10.45 -13.52
N ALA A 144 3.55 -9.88 -12.35
CA ALA A 144 3.92 -8.49 -12.20
C ALA A 144 5.21 -8.15 -12.97
N VAL A 145 5.18 -7.01 -13.67
CA VAL A 145 6.31 -6.54 -14.48
C VAL A 145 7.36 -5.89 -13.58
N PRO A 146 8.64 -6.21 -13.79
CA PRO A 146 9.74 -5.58 -13.05
C PRO A 146 9.80 -4.08 -13.25
N VAL A 147 10.08 -3.37 -12.17
CA VAL A 147 10.38 -1.94 -12.21
C VAL A 147 11.82 -1.77 -12.67
N LYS A 148 12.00 -1.17 -13.85
CA LYS A 148 13.34 -0.99 -14.46
C LYS A 148 14.10 0.21 -13.91
N ASP A 149 13.36 1.23 -13.49
CA ASP A 149 13.92 2.50 -13.04
C ASP A 149 14.11 2.51 -11.52
N LYS A 150 15.09 3.30 -11.07
CA LYS A 150 15.32 3.52 -9.64
C LYS A 150 14.25 4.39 -8.97
N LYS A 151 13.45 5.08 -9.77
CA LYS A 151 12.33 5.91 -9.33
C LYS A 151 11.06 5.48 -10.04
N VAL A 152 9.95 5.52 -9.34
CA VAL A 152 8.62 5.25 -9.88
C VAL A 152 7.77 6.50 -9.77
N GLN A 153 6.99 6.77 -10.81
CA GLN A 153 6.03 7.85 -10.81
C GLN A 153 4.70 7.35 -10.25
N LEU A 154 4.19 8.05 -9.26
CA LEU A 154 2.82 7.87 -8.77
C LEU A 154 1.99 9.08 -9.17
N GLU A 155 0.83 8.80 -9.74
CA GLU A 155 -0.17 9.82 -10.03
C GLU A 155 -0.75 10.39 -8.72
N GLU A 156 -1.54 11.45 -8.83
CA GLU A 156 -2.20 12.07 -7.70
C GLU A 156 -3.11 11.09 -6.95
N ARG A 157 -3.16 11.20 -5.64
CA ARG A 157 -4.04 10.43 -4.74
C ARG A 157 -3.98 8.92 -4.98
N THR A 158 -2.76 8.41 -5.20
CA THR A 158 -2.52 6.98 -5.41
C THR A 158 -1.61 6.37 -4.36
N ILE A 159 -1.81 5.09 -4.12
CA ILE A 159 -0.95 4.25 -3.31
C ILE A 159 -0.50 3.08 -4.17
N LYS A 160 0.79 2.73 -4.11
CA LYS A 160 1.33 1.52 -4.75
C LYS A 160 2.11 0.70 -3.74
N VAL A 161 1.97 -0.62 -3.87
CA VAL A 161 2.69 -1.61 -3.05
C VAL A 161 3.65 -2.37 -3.94
N PHE A 162 4.91 -2.35 -3.56
CA PHE A 162 5.98 -3.05 -4.25
C PHE A 162 6.54 -4.16 -3.37
N VAL A 163 6.96 -5.25 -3.98
CA VAL A 163 7.70 -6.34 -3.34
C VAL A 163 9.01 -6.57 -4.05
N GLY A 164 10.08 -6.76 -3.28
CA GLY A 164 11.35 -7.28 -3.78
C GLY A 164 11.26 -8.78 -3.96
N ARG A 165 11.60 -9.29 -5.14
CA ARG A 165 11.64 -10.73 -5.43
C ARG A 165 12.92 -11.10 -6.15
N GLN A 166 13.24 -12.38 -6.23
CA GLN A 166 14.30 -12.86 -7.10
C GLN A 166 13.98 -12.51 -8.56
N ALA A 167 14.96 -11.96 -9.24
CA ALA A 167 14.84 -11.69 -10.68
C ALA A 167 14.62 -12.99 -11.44
N LYS A 168 13.73 -12.97 -12.43
CA LYS A 168 13.57 -14.12 -13.33
C LYS A 168 14.78 -14.16 -14.26
N GLU A 169 15.37 -15.34 -14.39
CA GLU A 169 16.40 -15.63 -15.39
C GLU A 169 15.88 -15.49 -16.82
#